data_8b66e6b274f962b52f497b3399193d0c
#
_entry.id   8b66e6b274f962b52f497b3399193d0c
#
_cell.length_a   1.000
_cell.length_b   1.000
_cell.length_c   1.000
_cell.angle_alpha   90.00
_cell.angle_beta   90.00
_cell.angle_gamma   90.00
#
_symmetry.space_group_name_H-M   'P 1'
#
loop_
_entity.id
_entity.type
_entity.pdbx_description
1 polymer ?
#
loop_
_entity_poly.entity_id
_entity_poly.type
_entity_poly.pdbx_seq_one_letter_code
_entity_poly.pdbx_strand_id
1 'polypeptide(L)'
;MSNYKTVFFTLGILQIILGVSMFIPIIVQFFYSEIDSSFFGSSIVTIIFGTLFFLSNLDHDKKLNLQQAFLLTALSWISIAVFGSLPFVFSSIELSITDSFFESMSGITTTGSTIISDLENAPKGLLLWRALLQWLGGIGIIVMAITLMPIMNVGGMQLFKISSNDSSEKILPKSKEIALRLIYIYSGLTGLCAITYWIFGMGKFDSLTHSMTTIATGGFSNYNESIGYFNSLPIEVSSMFFIILGSICLLYTSPSPRDLSTSRMPSSA
;
A
#
# COMPACT_ATOMS: atom_id res chain seq x y z
N MET A 1 -7.38 -3.58 31.95
CA MET A 1 -6.36 -4.17 31.06
C MET A 1 -6.80 -3.92 29.63
N SER A 2 -6.00 -3.23 28.80
CA SER A 2 -6.35 -3.00 27.41
C SER A 2 -6.35 -4.34 26.67
N ASN A 3 -7.49 -4.68 26.08
CA ASN A 3 -7.67 -5.92 25.35
C ASN A 3 -7.05 -5.74 23.93
N TYR A 4 -5.85 -6.28 23.67
CA TYR A 4 -5.16 -6.18 22.39
C TYR A 4 -5.69 -7.16 21.32
N LYS A 5 -6.73 -7.92 21.61
CA LYS A 5 -7.30 -8.89 20.67
C LYS A 5 -7.68 -8.26 19.32
N THR A 6 -8.25 -7.04 19.34
CA THR A 6 -8.61 -6.31 18.11
C THR A 6 -7.40 -6.00 17.24
N VAL A 7 -6.25 -5.68 17.84
CA VAL A 7 -5.00 -5.42 17.12
C VAL A 7 -4.51 -6.69 16.41
N PHE A 8 -4.42 -7.81 17.15
CA PHE A 8 -3.97 -9.08 16.57
C PHE A 8 -4.95 -9.65 15.55
N PHE A 9 -6.25 -9.48 15.75
CA PHE A 9 -7.27 -9.84 14.79
C PHE A 9 -7.06 -9.11 13.45
N THR A 10 -6.86 -7.79 13.51
CA THR A 10 -6.64 -6.96 12.31
C THR A 10 -5.31 -7.28 11.63
N LEU A 11 -4.25 -7.52 12.41
CA LEU A 11 -2.96 -8.00 11.88
C LEU A 11 -3.12 -9.33 11.16
N GLY A 12 -3.92 -10.26 11.70
CA GLY A 12 -4.22 -11.53 11.06
C GLY A 12 -4.84 -11.35 9.67
N ILE A 13 -5.81 -10.45 9.53
CA ILE A 13 -6.43 -10.12 8.24
C ILE A 13 -5.40 -9.55 7.26
N LEU A 14 -4.54 -8.61 7.71
CA LEU A 14 -3.51 -8.02 6.87
C LEU A 14 -2.51 -9.07 6.37
N GLN A 15 -2.12 -10.03 7.22
CA GLN A 15 -1.24 -11.12 6.83
C GLN A 15 -1.89 -12.07 5.83
N ILE A 16 -3.17 -12.39 5.99
CA ILE A 16 -3.90 -13.21 5.01
C ILE A 16 -3.95 -12.49 3.64
N ILE A 17 -4.24 -11.20 3.63
CA ILE A 17 -4.26 -10.41 2.39
C ILE A 17 -2.87 -10.39 1.74
N LEU A 18 -1.80 -10.19 2.53
CA LEU A 18 -0.43 -10.23 2.05
C LEU A 18 -0.07 -11.59 1.46
N GLY A 19 -0.37 -12.69 2.17
CA GLY A 19 -0.11 -14.04 1.70
C GLY A 19 -0.90 -14.38 0.43
N VAL A 20 -2.15 -13.93 0.31
CA VAL A 20 -2.94 -14.08 -0.92
C VAL A 20 -2.35 -13.25 -2.07
N SER A 21 -1.84 -12.05 -1.81
CA SER A 21 -1.21 -11.23 -2.85
C SER A 21 0.07 -11.87 -3.44
N MET A 22 0.75 -12.74 -2.68
CA MET A 22 1.90 -13.50 -3.17
C MET A 22 1.55 -14.52 -4.30
N PHE A 23 0.27 -14.86 -4.48
CA PHE A 23 -0.14 -15.68 -5.63
C PHE A 23 -0.01 -14.93 -6.96
N ILE A 24 -0.04 -13.60 -6.97
CA ILE A 24 0.11 -12.81 -8.21
C ILE A 24 1.49 -13.02 -8.84
N PRO A 25 2.63 -12.86 -8.11
CA PRO A 25 3.94 -13.23 -8.62
C PRO A 25 4.07 -14.69 -9.08
N ILE A 26 3.42 -15.66 -8.42
CA ILE A 26 3.43 -17.07 -8.84
C ILE A 26 2.84 -17.22 -10.25
N ILE A 27 1.73 -16.53 -10.53
CA ILE A 27 1.12 -16.54 -11.86
C ILE A 27 2.10 -15.97 -12.90
N VAL A 28 2.80 -14.87 -12.58
CA VAL A 28 3.79 -14.29 -13.49
C VAL A 28 4.97 -15.22 -13.71
N GLN A 29 5.51 -15.84 -12.66
CA GLN A 29 6.57 -16.85 -12.80
C GLN A 29 6.17 -17.99 -13.74
N PHE A 30 4.92 -18.44 -13.67
CA PHE A 30 4.40 -19.45 -14.58
C PHE A 30 4.43 -18.99 -16.06
N PHE A 31 4.04 -17.74 -16.34
CA PHE A 31 4.08 -17.19 -17.71
C PHE A 31 5.48 -17.00 -18.26
N TYR A 32 6.46 -16.71 -17.38
CA TYR A 32 7.86 -16.53 -17.77
C TYR A 32 8.69 -17.82 -17.67
N SER A 33 8.06 -18.96 -17.34
CA SER A 33 8.71 -20.26 -17.14
C SER A 33 9.82 -20.21 -16.08
N GLU A 34 9.68 -19.35 -15.07
CA GLU A 34 10.57 -19.27 -13.92
C GLU A 34 10.15 -20.34 -12.91
N ILE A 35 11.04 -21.29 -12.60
CA ILE A 35 10.78 -22.33 -11.60
C ILE A 35 11.36 -21.86 -10.26
N ASP A 36 10.58 -21.11 -9.49
CA ASP A 36 10.98 -20.67 -8.15
C ASP A 36 9.82 -20.90 -7.17
N SER A 37 10.06 -21.73 -6.16
CA SER A 37 9.08 -22.06 -5.13
C SER A 37 9.03 -21.07 -3.98
N SER A 38 9.85 -20.02 -4.01
CA SER A 38 9.99 -19.02 -2.94
C SER A 38 8.66 -18.36 -2.56
N PHE A 39 7.85 -17.98 -3.54
CA PHE A 39 6.55 -17.38 -3.30
C PHE A 39 5.52 -18.34 -2.73
N PHE A 40 5.51 -19.59 -3.20
CA PHE A 40 4.56 -20.60 -2.74
C PHE A 40 4.77 -20.92 -1.26
N GLY A 41 6.01 -21.19 -0.84
CA GLY A 41 6.35 -21.44 0.55
C GLY A 41 6.07 -20.23 1.44
N SER A 42 6.46 -19.02 1.00
CA SER A 42 6.23 -17.78 1.71
C SER A 42 4.74 -17.47 1.88
N SER A 43 3.92 -17.69 0.85
CA SER A 43 2.47 -17.50 0.90
C SER A 43 1.83 -18.40 1.95
N ILE A 44 2.16 -19.71 1.94
CA ILE A 44 1.62 -20.68 2.91
C ILE A 44 1.98 -20.27 4.34
N VAL A 45 3.25 -19.97 4.61
CA VAL A 45 3.70 -19.53 5.94
C VAL A 45 2.94 -18.29 6.38
N THR A 46 2.85 -17.27 5.52
CA THR A 46 2.17 -16.01 5.83
C THR A 46 0.68 -16.20 6.11
N ILE A 47 0.00 -17.03 5.30
CA ILE A 47 -1.43 -17.33 5.49
C ILE A 47 -1.67 -18.12 6.78
N ILE A 48 -0.81 -19.09 7.12
CA ILE A 48 -0.93 -19.85 8.37
C ILE A 48 -0.82 -18.92 9.56
N PHE A 49 0.21 -18.07 9.63
CA PHE A 49 0.37 -17.10 10.73
C PHE A 49 -0.79 -16.10 10.79
N GLY A 50 -1.22 -15.59 9.64
CA GLY A 50 -2.38 -14.70 9.56
C GLY A 50 -3.65 -15.37 10.07
N THR A 51 -3.90 -16.61 9.68
CA THR A 51 -5.06 -17.39 10.12
C THR A 51 -5.01 -17.70 11.62
N LEU A 52 -3.83 -18.02 12.17
CA LEU A 52 -3.66 -18.21 13.61
C LEU A 52 -3.99 -16.94 14.39
N PHE A 53 -3.47 -15.77 13.97
CA PHE A 53 -3.80 -14.49 14.61
C PHE A 53 -5.29 -14.16 14.51
N PHE A 54 -5.90 -14.39 13.35
CA PHE A 54 -7.31 -14.17 13.11
C PHE A 54 -8.17 -15.05 14.01
N LEU A 55 -7.96 -16.39 14.02
CA LEU A 55 -8.77 -17.34 14.76
C LEU A 55 -8.58 -17.20 16.27
N SER A 56 -7.36 -16.93 16.75
CA SER A 56 -7.10 -16.77 18.19
C SER A 56 -7.77 -15.52 18.79
N ASN A 57 -8.21 -14.58 17.97
CA ASN A 57 -8.75 -13.28 18.42
C ASN A 57 -10.15 -12.99 17.87
N LEU A 58 -10.94 -14.01 17.54
CA LEU A 58 -12.31 -13.85 17.03
C LEU A 58 -13.21 -13.09 17.99
N ASP A 59 -13.04 -13.32 19.30
CA ASP A 59 -13.76 -12.60 20.35
C ASP A 59 -13.06 -11.29 20.69
N HIS A 60 -13.21 -10.29 19.84
CA HIS A 60 -12.59 -8.98 19.95
C HIS A 60 -13.62 -7.84 20.01
N ASP A 61 -13.23 -6.73 20.60
CA ASP A 61 -14.03 -5.51 20.61
C ASP A 61 -14.05 -4.86 19.23
N LYS A 62 -15.20 -4.41 18.77
CA LYS A 62 -15.34 -3.74 17.47
C LYS A 62 -14.78 -2.32 17.41
N LYS A 63 -14.41 -1.74 18.56
CA LYS A 63 -13.92 -0.35 18.66
C LYS A 63 -12.45 -0.35 19.06
N LEU A 64 -11.61 0.30 18.24
CA LEU A 64 -10.21 0.59 18.57
C LEU A 64 -10.14 1.87 19.41
N ASN A 65 -9.37 1.84 20.49
CA ASN A 65 -8.98 3.06 21.18
C ASN A 65 -7.71 3.67 20.54
N LEU A 66 -7.35 4.90 20.91
CA LEU A 66 -6.22 5.62 20.32
C LEU A 66 -4.90 4.86 20.47
N GLN A 67 -4.62 4.28 21.64
CA GLN A 67 -3.40 3.52 21.89
C GLN A 67 -3.32 2.26 21.02
N GLN A 68 -4.44 1.54 20.87
CA GLN A 68 -4.54 0.36 20.03
C GLN A 68 -4.36 0.73 18.55
N ALA A 69 -4.87 1.88 18.11
CA ALA A 69 -4.69 2.34 16.72
C ALA A 69 -3.23 2.64 16.40
N PHE A 70 -2.49 3.31 17.28
CA PHE A 70 -1.06 3.54 17.11
C PHE A 70 -0.24 2.25 17.12
N LEU A 71 -0.56 1.34 18.08
CA LEU A 71 0.11 0.06 18.17
C LEU A 71 -0.15 -0.79 16.91
N LEU A 72 -1.40 -0.83 16.43
CA LEU A 72 -1.77 -1.54 15.21
C LEU A 72 -0.97 -0.99 14.03
N THR A 73 -0.87 0.32 13.88
CA THR A 73 -0.11 0.94 12.81
C THR A 73 1.35 0.51 12.82
N ALA A 74 2.03 0.66 13.96
CA ALA A 74 3.45 0.31 14.09
C ALA A 74 3.68 -1.19 13.81
N LEU A 75 2.86 -2.05 14.42
CA LEU A 75 2.96 -3.50 14.24
C LEU A 75 2.61 -3.93 12.80
N SER A 76 1.70 -3.25 12.12
CA SER A 76 1.35 -3.55 10.73
C SER A 76 2.55 -3.37 9.80
N TRP A 77 3.27 -2.23 9.90
CA TRP A 77 4.46 -1.99 9.09
C TRP A 77 5.53 -3.04 9.31
N ILE A 78 5.86 -3.32 10.57
CA ILE A 78 6.88 -4.32 10.91
C ILE A 78 6.46 -5.71 10.44
N SER A 79 5.22 -6.10 10.73
CA SER A 79 4.69 -7.42 10.39
C SER A 79 4.64 -7.66 8.88
N ILE A 80 4.16 -6.68 8.10
CA ILE A 80 4.13 -6.78 6.63
C ILE A 80 5.56 -6.84 6.08
N ALA A 81 6.51 -6.05 6.62
CA ALA A 81 7.90 -6.10 6.17
C ALA A 81 8.56 -7.46 6.47
N VAL A 82 8.31 -8.05 7.65
CA VAL A 82 8.84 -9.36 8.03
C VAL A 82 8.30 -10.47 7.11
N PHE A 83 6.98 -10.56 6.94
CA PHE A 83 6.39 -11.60 6.09
C PHE A 83 6.58 -11.32 4.60
N GLY A 84 6.59 -10.05 4.19
CA GLY A 84 6.89 -9.63 2.83
C GLY A 84 8.35 -9.86 2.40
N SER A 85 9.26 -10.04 3.37
CA SER A 85 10.66 -10.38 3.09
C SER A 85 10.87 -11.86 2.77
N LEU A 86 9.96 -12.75 3.15
CA LEU A 86 10.13 -14.20 2.95
C LEU A 86 10.39 -14.59 1.49
N PRO A 87 9.69 -14.04 0.47
CA PRO A 87 10.03 -14.37 -0.92
C PRO A 87 11.46 -14.00 -1.30
N PHE A 88 12.02 -12.91 -0.75
CA PHE A 88 13.40 -12.52 -1.01
C PHE A 88 14.41 -13.44 -0.34
N VAL A 89 14.14 -13.87 0.93
CA VAL A 89 14.98 -14.81 1.68
C VAL A 89 15.08 -16.16 0.97
N PHE A 90 13.95 -16.66 0.42
CA PHE A 90 13.89 -17.97 -0.21
C PHE A 90 14.15 -17.94 -1.72
N SER A 91 14.43 -16.78 -2.28
CA SER A 91 14.68 -16.62 -3.72
C SER A 91 16.09 -17.05 -4.13
N SER A 92 16.26 -17.26 -5.42
CA SER A 92 17.55 -17.58 -6.05
C SER A 92 18.58 -16.44 -6.02
N ILE A 93 18.20 -15.23 -5.57
CA ILE A 93 19.12 -14.05 -5.46
C ILE A 93 20.02 -14.16 -4.22
N GLU A 94 19.76 -15.09 -3.31
CA GLU A 94 20.58 -15.34 -2.09
C GLU A 94 20.80 -14.10 -1.21
N LEU A 95 19.76 -13.27 -1.00
CA LEU A 95 19.84 -12.13 -0.10
C LEU A 95 19.92 -12.59 1.36
N SER A 96 20.71 -11.87 2.17
CA SER A 96 20.70 -12.10 3.62
C SER A 96 19.31 -11.77 4.21
N ILE A 97 19.01 -12.30 5.41
CA ILE A 97 17.74 -11.99 6.11
C ILE A 97 17.60 -10.48 6.33
N THR A 98 18.69 -9.81 6.68
CA THR A 98 18.70 -8.35 6.90
C THR A 98 18.39 -7.59 5.62
N ASP A 99 19.03 -7.99 4.53
CA ASP A 99 18.84 -7.36 3.22
C ASP A 99 17.43 -7.58 2.67
N SER A 100 16.91 -8.81 2.83
CA SER A 100 15.54 -9.14 2.47
C SER A 100 14.51 -8.33 3.26
N PHE A 101 14.73 -8.16 4.55
CA PHE A 101 13.88 -7.30 5.39
C PHE A 101 13.96 -5.84 4.96
N PHE A 102 15.18 -5.33 4.66
CA PHE A 102 15.37 -3.97 4.17
C PHE A 102 14.63 -3.73 2.85
N GLU A 103 14.76 -4.65 1.89
CA GLU A 103 14.10 -4.55 0.58
C GLU A 103 12.57 -4.55 0.73
N SER A 104 12.03 -5.43 1.59
CA SER A 104 10.60 -5.48 1.89
C SER A 104 10.11 -4.21 2.61
N MET A 105 10.86 -3.73 3.61
CA MET A 105 10.51 -2.50 4.33
C MET A 105 10.56 -1.29 3.40
N SER A 106 11.61 -1.17 2.57
CA SER A 106 11.73 -0.12 1.55
C SER A 106 10.58 -0.16 0.54
N GLY A 107 10.13 -1.37 0.17
CA GLY A 107 8.95 -1.56 -0.67
C GLY A 107 7.70 -1.04 -0.01
N ILE A 108 7.32 -1.60 1.13
CA ILE A 108 6.02 -1.29 1.76
C ILE A 108 5.94 0.16 2.27
N THR A 109 7.04 0.78 2.68
CA THR A 109 7.08 2.20 3.07
C THR A 109 7.18 3.16 1.89
N THR A 110 7.17 2.64 0.65
CA THR A 110 7.34 3.43 -0.57
C THR A 110 8.64 4.27 -0.62
N THR A 111 9.70 3.80 0.05
CA THR A 111 11.00 4.49 0.11
C THR A 111 11.77 4.37 -1.20
N GLY A 112 11.77 3.19 -1.82
CA GLY A 112 12.40 2.94 -3.12
C GLY A 112 13.90 2.69 -3.11
N SER A 113 14.53 2.62 -1.94
CA SER A 113 15.94 2.21 -1.83
C SER A 113 16.08 0.70 -2.01
N THR A 114 17.04 0.25 -2.81
CA THR A 114 17.26 -1.18 -3.09
C THR A 114 18.68 -1.60 -2.77
N ILE A 115 18.84 -2.86 -2.36
CA ILE A 115 20.13 -3.53 -2.15
C ILE A 115 20.46 -4.44 -3.33
N ILE A 116 19.45 -4.79 -4.16
CA ILE A 116 19.64 -5.65 -5.31
C ILE A 116 20.41 -4.89 -6.37
N SER A 117 21.63 -5.34 -6.67
CA SER A 117 22.55 -4.68 -7.61
C SER A 117 22.33 -5.08 -9.06
N ASP A 118 21.76 -6.25 -9.32
CA ASP A 118 21.50 -6.79 -10.67
C ASP A 118 19.99 -7.00 -10.87
N LEU A 119 19.28 -5.90 -11.11
CA LEU A 119 17.84 -5.92 -11.33
C LEU A 119 17.44 -6.52 -12.68
N GLU A 120 18.29 -6.39 -13.69
CA GLU A 120 17.99 -6.81 -15.05
C GLU A 120 17.92 -8.34 -15.17
N ASN A 121 18.72 -9.06 -14.39
CA ASN A 121 18.75 -10.51 -14.32
C ASN A 121 17.86 -11.08 -13.17
N ALA A 122 17.23 -10.22 -12.38
CA ALA A 122 16.37 -10.66 -11.29
C ALA A 122 15.10 -11.34 -11.82
N PRO A 123 14.59 -12.38 -11.13
CA PRO A 123 13.34 -13.06 -11.51
C PRO A 123 12.16 -12.08 -11.62
N LYS A 124 11.36 -12.22 -12.68
CA LYS A 124 10.20 -11.33 -12.92
C LYS A 124 9.18 -11.37 -11.79
N GLY A 125 9.02 -12.55 -11.15
CA GLY A 125 8.19 -12.68 -9.95
C GLY A 125 8.64 -11.75 -8.82
N LEU A 126 9.96 -11.64 -8.56
CA LEU A 126 10.49 -10.76 -7.52
C LEU A 126 10.37 -9.28 -7.91
N LEU A 127 10.61 -8.92 -9.16
CA LEU A 127 10.43 -7.56 -9.65
C LEU A 127 8.98 -7.09 -9.50
N LEU A 128 8.02 -7.98 -9.82
CA LEU A 128 6.61 -7.69 -9.59
C LEU A 128 6.29 -7.57 -8.09
N TRP A 129 6.88 -8.43 -7.24
CA TRP A 129 6.65 -8.38 -5.80
C TRP A 129 7.11 -7.06 -5.19
N ARG A 130 8.27 -6.55 -5.59
CA ARG A 130 8.77 -5.23 -5.22
C ARG A 130 7.77 -4.12 -5.56
N ALA A 131 7.27 -4.14 -6.81
CA ALA A 131 6.27 -3.18 -7.28
C ALA A 131 4.94 -3.30 -6.53
N LEU A 132 4.47 -4.53 -6.24
CA LEU A 132 3.27 -4.80 -5.45
C LEU A 132 3.40 -4.31 -4.02
N LEU A 133 4.54 -4.51 -3.36
CA LEU A 133 4.78 -4.00 -2.01
C LEU A 133 4.65 -2.47 -1.98
N GLN A 134 5.25 -1.76 -2.94
CA GLN A 134 5.11 -0.30 -3.03
C GLN A 134 3.66 0.12 -3.30
N TRP A 135 2.99 -0.57 -4.20
CA TRP A 135 1.60 -0.27 -4.55
C TRP A 135 0.66 -0.48 -3.36
N LEU A 136 0.81 -1.59 -2.63
CA LEU A 136 0.05 -1.87 -1.40
C LEU A 136 0.41 -0.89 -0.28
N GLY A 137 1.68 -0.49 -0.18
CA GLY A 137 2.15 0.51 0.77
C GLY A 137 1.51 1.87 0.55
N GLY A 138 1.43 2.33 -0.70
CA GLY A 138 0.74 3.57 -1.07
C GLY A 138 -0.74 3.56 -0.65
N ILE A 139 -1.47 2.48 -0.94
CA ILE A 139 -2.85 2.29 -0.45
C ILE A 139 -2.90 2.26 1.09
N GLY A 140 -1.95 1.57 1.72
CA GLY A 140 -1.88 1.43 3.18
C GLY A 140 -1.77 2.79 3.88
N ILE A 141 -0.92 3.68 3.38
CA ILE A 141 -0.76 5.05 3.90
C ILE A 141 -2.09 5.83 3.79
N ILE A 142 -2.76 5.74 2.65
CA ILE A 142 -4.06 6.42 2.42
C ILE A 142 -5.10 5.95 3.43
N VAL A 143 -5.28 4.62 3.53
CA VAL A 143 -6.28 4.02 4.43
C VAL A 143 -5.97 4.35 5.88
N MET A 144 -4.69 4.31 6.27
CA MET A 144 -4.24 4.67 7.60
C MET A 144 -4.57 6.14 7.92
N ALA A 145 -4.23 7.07 7.03
CA ALA A 145 -4.50 8.49 7.22
C ALA A 145 -5.99 8.75 7.44
N ILE A 146 -6.87 8.18 6.62
CA ILE A 146 -8.33 8.35 6.74
C ILE A 146 -8.86 7.75 8.04
N THR A 147 -8.28 6.64 8.49
CA THR A 147 -8.75 5.94 9.69
C THR A 147 -8.27 6.62 10.98
N LEU A 148 -7.03 7.11 11.00
CA LEU A 148 -6.44 7.74 12.20
C LEU A 148 -6.87 9.20 12.39
N MET A 149 -7.05 9.98 11.33
CA MET A 149 -7.44 11.38 11.44
C MET A 149 -8.68 11.63 12.33
N PRO A 150 -9.78 10.89 12.18
CA PRO A 150 -10.96 11.08 13.03
C PRO A 150 -10.69 10.73 14.50
N ILE A 151 -9.82 9.76 14.75
CA ILE A 151 -9.48 9.28 16.11
C ILE A 151 -8.58 10.29 16.83
N MET A 152 -7.65 10.93 16.10
CA MET A 152 -6.69 11.89 16.66
C MET A 152 -7.29 13.26 16.94
N ASN A 153 -8.49 13.57 16.46
CA ASN A 153 -9.11 14.89 16.55
C ASN A 153 -8.21 16.03 16.02
N VAL A 154 -7.33 15.75 15.05
CA VAL A 154 -6.41 16.70 14.45
C VAL A 154 -7.10 17.40 13.28
N GLY A 155 -6.94 18.74 13.18
CA GLY A 155 -7.36 19.51 12.03
C GLY A 155 -8.84 19.79 11.92
N GLY A 156 -9.36 20.74 12.69
CA GLY A 156 -10.68 21.37 12.45
C GLY A 156 -11.92 20.49 12.66
N MET A 157 -11.79 19.19 12.81
CA MET A 157 -12.92 18.26 13.05
C MET A 157 -13.57 18.42 14.43
N GLN A 158 -12.93 19.14 15.35
CA GLN A 158 -13.55 19.53 16.63
C GLN A 158 -14.77 20.44 16.40
N LEU A 159 -14.75 21.27 15.35
CA LEU A 159 -15.88 22.14 14.99
C LEU A 159 -17.09 21.34 14.46
N PHE A 160 -16.86 20.15 13.90
CA PHE A 160 -17.95 19.25 13.45
C PHE A 160 -18.65 18.52 14.59
N LYS A 161 -17.94 18.21 15.68
CA LYS A 161 -18.53 17.61 16.87
C LYS A 161 -19.47 18.55 17.60
N ILE A 162 -19.24 19.85 17.51
CA ILE A 162 -20.08 20.89 18.17
C ILE A 162 -21.40 21.10 17.39
N SER A 163 -21.39 20.88 16.08
CA SER A 163 -22.57 21.10 15.22
C SER A 163 -23.47 19.86 15.05
N SER A 164 -23.00 18.65 15.39
CA SER A 164 -23.78 17.42 15.30
C SER A 164 -23.85 16.73 16.64
N ASN A 165 -24.96 16.89 17.36
CA ASN A 165 -25.33 16.11 18.53
C ASN A 165 -25.62 14.63 18.20
N ASP A 166 -25.26 14.16 17.00
CA ASP A 166 -25.50 12.82 16.49
C ASP A 166 -24.23 12.01 16.33
N SER A 167 -24.07 11.13 17.34
CA SER A 167 -23.47 9.78 17.30
C SER A 167 -22.27 9.53 16.37
N SER A 168 -21.16 9.19 17.02
CA SER A 168 -19.96 8.54 16.48
C SER A 168 -20.24 7.34 15.52
N GLU A 169 -21.44 6.83 15.47
CA GLU A 169 -21.87 5.73 14.57
C GLU A 169 -21.96 6.13 13.09
N LYS A 170 -22.15 7.42 12.76
CA LYS A 170 -22.29 7.88 11.36
C LYS A 170 -20.95 8.20 10.68
N ILE A 171 -19.85 8.30 11.44
CA ILE A 171 -18.52 8.66 10.88
C ILE A 171 -17.83 7.45 10.23
N LEU A 172 -17.96 6.27 10.82
CA LEU A 172 -17.34 5.03 10.33
C LEU A 172 -17.81 4.61 8.93
N PRO A 173 -19.12 4.64 8.59
CA PRO A 173 -19.57 4.28 7.23
C PRO A 173 -19.05 5.24 6.17
N LYS A 174 -18.94 6.55 6.46
CA LYS A 174 -18.38 7.53 5.53
C LYS A 174 -16.89 7.31 5.26
N SER A 175 -16.10 6.97 6.28
CA SER A 175 -14.67 6.68 6.14
C SER A 175 -14.42 5.47 5.24
N LYS A 176 -15.23 4.41 5.38
CA LYS A 176 -15.15 3.23 4.52
C LYS A 176 -15.47 3.55 3.06
N GLU A 177 -16.52 4.35 2.82
CA GLU A 177 -16.91 4.75 1.47
C GLU A 177 -15.82 5.61 0.80
N ILE A 178 -15.23 6.55 1.55
CA ILE A 178 -14.12 7.37 1.07
C ILE A 178 -12.91 6.49 0.72
N ALA A 179 -12.53 5.56 1.62
CA ALA A 179 -11.42 4.66 1.38
C ALA A 179 -11.62 3.81 0.11
N LEU A 180 -12.81 3.26 -0.09
CA LEU A 180 -13.12 2.49 -1.31
C LEU A 180 -13.03 3.35 -2.58
N ARG A 181 -13.58 4.56 -2.57
CA ARG A 181 -13.47 5.47 -3.71
C ARG A 181 -12.03 5.80 -4.05
N LEU A 182 -11.18 6.03 -3.03
CA LEU A 182 -9.77 6.31 -3.23
C LEU A 182 -9.02 5.12 -3.81
N ILE A 183 -9.32 3.89 -3.36
CA ILE A 183 -8.74 2.67 -3.93
C ILE A 183 -9.13 2.55 -5.42
N TYR A 184 -10.38 2.84 -5.78
CA TYR A 184 -10.80 2.84 -7.19
C TYR A 184 -10.07 3.90 -8.03
N ILE A 185 -9.92 5.12 -7.52
CA ILE A 185 -9.18 6.20 -8.21
C ILE A 185 -7.71 5.81 -8.36
N TYR A 186 -7.09 5.33 -7.29
CA TYR A 186 -5.69 4.91 -7.26
C TYR A 186 -5.43 3.77 -8.28
N SER A 187 -6.29 2.75 -8.29
CA SER A 187 -6.20 1.65 -9.26
C SER A 187 -6.46 2.12 -10.69
N GLY A 188 -7.42 3.02 -10.89
CA GLY A 188 -7.71 3.62 -12.20
C GLY A 188 -6.54 4.45 -12.74
N LEU A 189 -5.90 5.26 -11.88
CA LEU A 189 -4.70 6.03 -12.23
C LEU A 189 -3.52 5.09 -12.57
N THR A 190 -3.36 3.99 -11.81
CA THR A 190 -2.34 2.98 -12.11
C THR A 190 -2.56 2.36 -13.49
N GLY A 191 -3.79 1.98 -13.81
CA GLY A 191 -4.15 1.44 -15.13
C GLY A 191 -3.91 2.45 -16.26
N LEU A 192 -4.29 3.72 -16.06
CA LEU A 192 -4.05 4.78 -17.03
C LEU A 192 -2.54 5.01 -17.25
N CYS A 193 -1.76 5.03 -16.19
CA CYS A 193 -0.30 5.15 -16.25
C CYS A 193 0.33 3.97 -17.01
N ALA A 194 -0.10 2.74 -16.72
CA ALA A 194 0.37 1.54 -17.41
C ALA A 194 0.09 1.59 -18.93
N ILE A 195 -1.11 1.99 -19.32
CA ILE A 195 -1.49 2.14 -20.73
C ILE A 195 -0.63 3.21 -21.40
N THR A 196 -0.39 4.34 -20.72
CA THR A 196 0.44 5.43 -21.25
C THR A 196 1.88 4.96 -21.48
N TYR A 197 2.49 4.27 -20.52
CA TYR A 197 3.83 3.71 -20.65
C TYR A 197 3.93 2.68 -21.78
N TRP A 198 2.92 1.83 -21.92
CA TRP A 198 2.87 0.87 -23.00
C TRP A 198 2.78 1.54 -24.39
N ILE A 199 1.95 2.58 -24.54
CA ILE A 199 1.83 3.34 -25.79
C ILE A 199 3.17 4.02 -26.14
N PHE A 200 3.93 4.49 -25.16
CA PHE A 200 5.22 5.12 -25.37
C PHE A 200 6.38 4.14 -25.55
N GLY A 201 6.11 2.83 -25.60
CA GLY A 201 7.06 1.81 -26.01
C GLY A 201 7.65 0.95 -24.89
N MET A 202 7.19 1.09 -23.63
CA MET A 202 7.55 0.14 -22.59
C MET A 202 6.98 -1.25 -22.87
N GLY A 203 7.73 -2.30 -22.49
CA GLY A 203 7.21 -3.67 -22.45
C GLY A 203 5.99 -3.81 -21.55
N LYS A 204 5.11 -4.77 -21.82
CA LYS A 204 3.87 -4.97 -21.03
C LYS A 204 4.13 -5.19 -19.55
N PHE A 205 5.17 -5.96 -19.22
CA PHE A 205 5.56 -6.23 -17.84
C PHE A 205 6.11 -4.96 -17.17
N ASP A 206 7.01 -4.25 -17.86
CA ASP A 206 7.62 -3.03 -17.35
C ASP A 206 6.60 -1.91 -17.18
N SER A 207 5.67 -1.76 -18.12
CA SER A 207 4.61 -0.75 -18.00
C SER A 207 3.72 -0.98 -16.78
N LEU A 208 3.41 -2.24 -16.46
CA LEU A 208 2.62 -2.58 -15.28
C LEU A 208 3.41 -2.30 -13.99
N THR A 209 4.61 -2.82 -13.86
CA THR A 209 5.43 -2.68 -12.64
C THR A 209 5.81 -1.22 -12.38
N HIS A 210 6.29 -0.49 -13.39
CA HIS A 210 6.63 0.92 -13.25
C HIS A 210 5.41 1.80 -12.98
N SER A 211 4.22 1.49 -13.53
CA SER A 211 3.01 2.26 -13.19
C SER A 211 2.62 2.12 -11.72
N MET A 212 2.75 0.91 -11.15
CA MET A 212 2.50 0.66 -9.73
C MET A 212 3.43 1.49 -8.85
N THR A 213 4.74 1.49 -9.16
CA THR A 213 5.74 2.23 -8.38
C THR A 213 5.65 3.75 -8.60
N THR A 214 5.27 4.21 -9.78
CA THR A 214 5.07 5.62 -10.12
C THR A 214 3.89 6.22 -9.35
N ILE A 215 2.72 5.57 -9.39
CA ILE A 215 1.53 6.06 -8.67
C ILE A 215 1.68 5.97 -7.16
N ALA A 216 2.39 4.94 -6.67
CA ALA A 216 2.79 4.85 -5.27
C ALA A 216 3.85 5.89 -4.86
N THR A 217 4.42 6.63 -5.83
CA THR A 217 5.56 7.54 -5.62
C THR A 217 6.76 6.87 -4.94
N GLY A 218 6.96 5.56 -5.19
CA GLY A 218 7.92 4.73 -4.48
C GLY A 218 9.28 4.61 -5.16
N GLY A 219 9.33 4.63 -6.49
CA GLY A 219 10.57 4.70 -7.27
C GLY A 219 11.31 3.37 -7.51
N PHE A 220 10.80 2.21 -7.08
CA PHE A 220 11.38 0.93 -7.50
C PHE A 220 11.29 0.76 -9.01
N SER A 221 12.36 0.23 -9.60
CA SER A 221 12.48 -0.05 -11.02
C SER A 221 12.89 -1.51 -11.25
N ASN A 222 12.68 -1.96 -12.49
CA ASN A 222 13.19 -3.24 -12.99
C ASN A 222 14.62 -3.14 -13.53
N TYR A 223 15.17 -1.92 -13.60
CA TYR A 223 16.48 -1.61 -14.19
C TYR A 223 17.31 -0.74 -13.25
N ASN A 224 18.62 -0.94 -13.26
CA ASN A 224 19.54 -0.17 -12.43
C ASN A 224 19.52 1.33 -12.74
N GLU A 225 19.35 1.69 -14.02
CA GLU A 225 19.23 3.09 -14.46
C GLU A 225 17.82 3.67 -14.29
N SER A 226 16.94 2.94 -13.62
CA SER A 226 15.54 3.36 -13.40
C SER A 226 14.81 3.69 -14.72
N ILE A 227 14.05 4.78 -14.74
CA ILE A 227 13.33 5.25 -15.94
C ILE A 227 14.28 5.68 -17.05
N GLY A 228 15.52 6.10 -16.72
CA GLY A 228 16.55 6.45 -17.69
C GLY A 228 16.94 5.32 -18.66
N TYR A 229 16.76 4.07 -18.25
CA TYR A 229 16.98 2.89 -19.09
C TYR A 229 16.23 2.95 -20.43
N PHE A 230 15.02 3.49 -20.43
CA PHE A 230 14.20 3.56 -21.65
C PHE A 230 14.65 4.66 -22.63
N ASN A 231 15.50 5.58 -22.20
CA ASN A 231 16.04 6.70 -23.00
C ASN A 231 14.96 7.35 -23.90
N SER A 232 13.80 7.64 -23.32
CA SER A 232 12.61 8.11 -24.00
C SER A 232 11.98 9.31 -23.29
N LEU A 233 12.08 10.49 -23.89
CA LEU A 233 11.50 11.71 -23.36
C LEU A 233 9.99 11.60 -23.06
N PRO A 234 9.14 10.97 -23.93
CA PRO A 234 7.73 10.76 -23.58
C PRO A 234 7.49 9.96 -22.31
N ILE A 235 8.32 8.92 -22.05
CA ILE A 235 8.22 8.12 -20.83
C ILE A 235 8.61 8.94 -19.61
N GLU A 236 9.69 9.71 -19.67
CA GLU A 236 10.16 10.56 -18.57
C GLU A 236 9.14 11.65 -18.24
N VAL A 237 8.63 12.37 -19.22
CA VAL A 237 7.62 13.42 -19.01
C VAL A 237 6.33 12.83 -18.45
N SER A 238 5.88 11.67 -18.97
CA SER A 238 4.68 11.02 -18.43
C SER A 238 4.89 10.52 -17.01
N SER A 239 6.09 10.03 -16.66
CA SER A 239 6.39 9.63 -15.29
C SER A 239 6.30 10.80 -14.31
N MET A 240 6.88 11.95 -14.65
CA MET A 240 6.78 13.18 -13.85
C MET A 240 5.32 13.60 -13.63
N PHE A 241 4.51 13.55 -14.70
CA PHE A 241 3.09 13.88 -14.64
C PHE A 241 2.33 12.96 -13.69
N PHE A 242 2.53 11.64 -13.79
CA PHE A 242 1.85 10.67 -12.94
C PHE A 242 2.35 10.68 -11.49
N ILE A 243 3.63 10.99 -11.23
CA ILE A 243 4.15 11.21 -9.87
C ILE A 243 3.43 12.40 -9.22
N ILE A 244 3.27 13.52 -9.94
CA ILE A 244 2.54 14.68 -9.45
C ILE A 244 1.08 14.33 -9.16
N LEU A 245 0.40 13.62 -10.09
CA LEU A 245 -0.98 13.18 -9.87
C LEU A 245 -1.12 12.22 -8.68
N GLY A 246 -0.21 11.27 -8.53
CA GLY A 246 -0.17 10.37 -7.37
C GLY A 246 0.01 11.13 -6.07
N SER A 247 0.93 12.09 -6.03
CA SER A 247 1.16 12.94 -4.86
C SER A 247 -0.05 13.80 -4.49
N ILE A 248 -0.74 14.37 -5.48
CA ILE A 248 -1.97 15.14 -5.25
C ILE A 248 -3.09 14.24 -4.74
N CYS A 249 -3.27 13.05 -5.30
CA CYS A 249 -4.26 12.08 -4.84
C CYS A 249 -4.05 11.73 -3.36
N LEU A 250 -2.79 11.56 -2.94
CA LEU A 250 -2.42 11.30 -1.54
C LEU A 250 -2.68 12.52 -0.63
N LEU A 251 -2.50 13.74 -1.12
CA LEU A 251 -2.67 14.97 -0.35
C LEU A 251 -4.14 15.34 -0.13
N TYR A 252 -5.00 15.15 -1.14
CA TYR A 252 -6.42 15.49 -1.11
C TYR A 252 -7.30 14.53 -0.31
N THR A 253 -6.74 13.48 0.27
CA THR A 253 -7.45 12.63 1.23
C THR A 253 -7.77 13.34 2.54
N SER A 254 -7.15 14.51 2.76
CA SER A 254 -7.47 15.41 3.87
C SER A 254 -8.51 16.43 3.38
N PRO A 255 -9.77 16.42 3.88
CA PRO A 255 -10.74 17.46 3.53
C PRO A 255 -10.16 18.83 3.93
N SER A 256 -9.98 19.71 2.94
CA SER A 256 -9.51 21.05 3.19
C SER A 256 -10.52 21.78 4.09
N PRO A 257 -10.06 22.53 5.11
CA PRO A 257 -10.95 23.38 5.89
C PRO A 257 -11.73 24.40 5.05
N ARG A 258 -11.29 24.64 3.80
CA ARG A 258 -11.95 25.58 2.87
C ARG A 258 -13.18 24.96 2.19
N ASP A 259 -13.27 23.65 2.01
CA ASP A 259 -14.45 23.00 1.44
C ASP A 259 -15.64 22.99 2.41
N LEU A 260 -15.40 23.40 3.66
CA LEU A 260 -16.36 23.46 4.74
C LEU A 260 -16.92 24.87 4.95
N SER A 261 -16.37 25.89 4.29
CA SER A 261 -16.78 27.30 4.45
C SER A 261 -17.92 27.72 3.53
N THR A 262 -18.49 26.83 2.73
CA THR A 262 -19.71 27.09 1.93
C THR A 262 -21.01 26.89 2.70
N SER A 263 -20.99 26.78 4.02
CA SER A 263 -22.22 26.88 4.80
C SER A 263 -22.65 28.36 4.83
N ARG A 264 -23.68 28.63 4.08
CA ARG A 264 -24.48 29.86 3.99
C ARG A 264 -24.48 30.63 5.30
N MET A 265 -24.01 31.88 5.26
CA MET A 265 -24.43 32.87 6.26
C MET A 265 -25.95 32.97 6.22
N PRO A 266 -26.66 32.83 7.35
CA PRO A 266 -28.07 33.18 7.36
C PRO A 266 -28.18 34.68 7.02
N SER A 267 -28.91 34.99 5.95
CA SER A 267 -29.30 36.35 5.69
C SER A 267 -30.16 36.82 6.86
N SER A 268 -29.61 37.68 7.71
CA SER A 268 -30.39 38.42 8.66
C SER A 268 -31.28 39.41 7.87
N ALA A 269 -32.57 39.14 7.84
CA ALA A 269 -33.59 40.15 7.60
C ALA A 269 -33.95 40.83 8.92
#